data_ba23c664103c7bc7cb74b8c9bddfb862
#
_entry.id   ba23c664103c7bc7cb74b8c9bddfb862
#
_cell.length_a   1.000
_cell.length_b   1.000
_cell.length_c   1.000
_cell.angle_alpha   90.00
_cell.angle_beta   90.00
_cell.angle_gamma   90.00
#
_symmetry.space_group_name_H-M   'P 1'
#
loop_
_entity.id
_entity.type
_entity.pdbx_description
1 polymer ?
#
loop_
_entity_poly.entity_id
_entity_poly.type
_entity_poly.pdbx_seq_one_letter_code
_entity_poly.pdbx_strand_id
1 'polypeptide(L)'
;MRQTKRKRGTSPVLEEPKEVTEGAEQDRKSITKHKKHKAVKANPREKKPQEEYKCWLMKSEPETRIEKGLDMKFGIEDLMAQPSQTACWDGVRNYQARNFMRAMKIGQQAFFYHSNCKEPGIAGIVQIVKESYVDHTQFDPKNPHYDASSSQDNPKWSMVDVQFVRKLKRYIPLAELKKLHLNDKSSGGPLRNIALFTRARLSVQPLTQGLIPFSVK
;
A
#
# COMPACT_ATOMS: atom_id res chain seq x y z
N MET A 1 -48.98 -14.59 -28.71
CA MET A 1 -49.53 -13.59 -29.64
C MET A 1 -49.70 -12.27 -28.91
N ARG A 2 -48.89 -11.31 -29.21
CA ARG A 2 -49.14 -9.90 -29.53
C ARG A 2 -47.81 -9.16 -29.55
N GLN A 3 -47.40 -8.83 -30.74
CA GLN A 3 -46.36 -7.85 -31.08
C GLN A 3 -46.94 -6.44 -30.96
N THR A 4 -46.14 -5.47 -30.58
CA THR A 4 -46.17 -4.08 -31.11
C THR A 4 -44.86 -3.40 -30.66
N LYS A 5 -44.01 -3.10 -31.54
CA LYS A 5 -43.78 -1.97 -32.48
C LYS A 5 -42.80 -0.91 -31.91
N ARG A 6 -41.67 -0.86 -32.60
CA ARG A 6 -40.62 0.18 -32.59
C ARG A 6 -41.18 1.58 -32.88
N LYS A 7 -40.62 2.62 -32.25
CA LYS A 7 -40.53 3.95 -32.84
C LYS A 7 -39.12 4.49 -32.73
N ARG A 8 -38.57 4.85 -33.89
CA ARG A 8 -37.37 5.65 -34.12
C ARG A 8 -37.77 7.14 -34.00
N GLY A 9 -36.85 8.01 -33.56
CA GLY A 9 -36.92 9.45 -33.67
C GLY A 9 -35.52 9.98 -33.37
N THR A 10 -34.77 10.24 -34.36
CA THR A 10 -34.26 11.42 -35.07
C THR A 10 -33.53 12.45 -34.17
N SER A 11 -32.23 12.60 -34.45
CA SER A 11 -31.36 13.71 -34.04
C SER A 11 -31.74 15.01 -34.73
N PRO A 12 -31.36 16.17 -34.20
CA PRO A 12 -30.82 17.26 -35.00
C PRO A 12 -29.49 17.76 -34.43
N VAL A 13 -28.49 17.84 -35.30
CA VAL A 13 -28.01 18.95 -36.13
C VAL A 13 -27.24 20.05 -35.34
N LEU A 14 -25.97 20.11 -35.71
CA LEU A 14 -24.94 21.10 -35.41
C LEU A 14 -25.32 22.52 -35.84
N GLU A 15 -24.94 23.52 -35.07
CA GLU A 15 -24.65 24.88 -35.57
C GLU A 15 -23.40 25.44 -34.85
N GLU A 16 -22.39 25.74 -35.61
CA GLU A 16 -21.23 26.60 -35.33
C GLU A 16 -21.43 27.97 -36.03
N PRO A 17 -20.45 28.92 -35.97
CA PRO A 17 -20.33 30.03 -35.04
C PRO A 17 -20.51 31.39 -35.75
N LYS A 18 -20.52 32.48 -35.03
CA LYS A 18 -20.32 33.82 -35.62
C LYS A 18 -19.37 34.65 -34.77
N GLU A 19 -18.23 34.98 -35.39
CA GLU A 19 -17.36 36.12 -35.11
C GLU A 19 -18.08 37.47 -35.30
N VAL A 20 -17.76 38.45 -34.49
CA VAL A 20 -17.72 39.89 -34.86
C VAL A 20 -16.81 40.65 -33.89
N THR A 21 -15.66 41.02 -34.33
CA THR A 21 -14.85 42.23 -34.44
C THR A 21 -15.03 43.39 -33.47
N GLU A 22 -13.85 43.85 -32.96
CA GLU A 22 -13.23 45.19 -32.81
C GLU A 22 -13.96 46.36 -32.13
N GLY A 23 -13.21 47.02 -31.26
CA GLY A 23 -13.43 48.42 -30.94
C GLY A 23 -12.69 48.97 -29.70
N ALA A 24 -11.48 49.51 -29.95
CA ALA A 24 -10.90 50.75 -29.40
C ALA A 24 -10.63 50.97 -27.91
N GLU A 25 -9.35 51.11 -27.63
CA GLU A 25 -8.59 52.05 -26.79
C GLU A 25 -9.36 53.08 -25.90
N GLN A 26 -8.96 53.17 -24.65
CA GLN A 26 -8.44 54.42 -24.04
C GLN A 26 -7.83 54.24 -22.66
N ASP A 27 -6.63 54.82 -22.57
CA ASP A 27 -5.79 55.17 -21.42
C ASP A 27 -6.46 55.44 -20.07
N ARG A 28 -5.84 54.93 -18.97
CA ARG A 28 -5.53 55.74 -17.78
C ARG A 28 -4.45 55.09 -16.92
N LYS A 29 -3.35 55.82 -16.78
CA LYS A 29 -2.24 55.67 -15.82
C LYS A 29 -2.73 55.47 -14.40
N SER A 30 -2.14 54.56 -13.62
CA SER A 30 -1.46 55.00 -12.39
C SER A 30 -0.99 53.80 -11.51
N ILE A 31 0.23 53.94 -11.03
CA ILE A 31 0.81 53.53 -9.75
C ILE A 31 1.22 52.06 -9.61
N THR A 32 2.47 51.82 -9.99
CA THR A 32 3.33 50.72 -9.57
C THR A 32 3.59 50.74 -8.07
N LYS A 33 3.07 49.74 -7.33
CA LYS A 33 3.62 49.34 -6.02
C LYS A 33 4.44 48.08 -6.19
N HIS A 34 5.74 48.24 -6.16
CA HIS A 34 6.70 47.12 -6.11
C HIS A 34 6.48 46.31 -4.82
N LYS A 35 5.88 45.10 -4.93
CA LYS A 35 5.99 44.08 -3.90
C LYS A 35 7.29 43.28 -4.21
N LYS A 36 8.32 43.51 -3.38
CA LYS A 36 9.51 42.67 -3.33
C LYS A 36 9.10 41.23 -3.00
N HIS A 37 9.15 40.32 -3.97
CA HIS A 37 9.11 38.91 -3.73
C HIS A 37 10.41 38.48 -3.02
N LYS A 38 10.33 38.18 -1.73
CA LYS A 38 11.38 37.44 -1.03
C LYS A 38 11.44 36.06 -1.65
N ALA A 39 12.50 35.79 -2.39
CA ALA A 39 12.84 34.44 -2.81
C ALA A 39 13.12 33.60 -1.55
N VAL A 40 12.20 32.69 -1.24
CA VAL A 40 12.41 31.67 -0.23
C VAL A 40 13.44 30.70 -0.81
N LYS A 41 14.67 30.78 -0.32
CA LYS A 41 15.72 29.79 -0.61
C LYS A 41 15.21 28.44 -0.07
N ALA A 42 14.78 27.57 -0.98
CA ALA A 42 14.54 26.18 -0.67
C ALA A 42 15.88 25.55 -0.26
N ASN A 43 16.04 25.28 1.01
CA ASN A 43 17.13 24.47 1.53
C ASN A 43 17.03 23.08 0.88
N PRO A 44 18.04 22.56 0.17
CA PRO A 44 18.06 21.18 -0.26
C PRO A 44 18.10 20.31 1.01
N ARG A 45 16.97 19.75 1.42
CA ARG A 45 16.99 18.69 2.42
C ARG A 45 17.82 17.55 1.82
N GLU A 46 19.03 17.40 2.30
CA GLU A 46 19.84 16.23 2.05
C GLU A 46 18.98 15.00 2.30
N LYS A 47 18.70 14.26 1.24
CA LYS A 47 18.05 12.95 1.34
C LYS A 47 19.03 12.08 2.13
N LYS A 48 18.75 11.79 3.40
CA LYS A 48 19.47 10.75 4.15
C LYS A 48 19.57 9.53 3.24
N PRO A 49 20.73 8.85 3.20
CA PRO A 49 20.87 7.62 2.46
C PRO A 49 19.70 6.72 2.81
N GLN A 50 18.94 6.28 1.82
CA GLN A 50 17.80 5.40 2.02
C GLN A 50 18.39 4.09 2.51
N GLU A 51 18.18 3.74 3.79
CA GLU A 51 18.60 2.45 4.33
C GLU A 51 18.04 1.37 3.42
N GLU A 52 18.91 0.58 2.83
CA GLU A 52 18.53 -0.53 1.96
C GLU A 52 17.98 -1.65 2.83
N TYR A 53 16.65 -1.67 2.97
CA TYR A 53 15.98 -2.75 3.67
C TYR A 53 16.08 -4.04 2.87
N LYS A 54 16.43 -5.14 3.51
CA LYS A 54 16.62 -6.45 2.85
C LYS A 54 15.57 -7.48 3.24
N CYS A 55 14.82 -7.23 4.30
CA CYS A 55 13.82 -8.14 4.82
C CYS A 55 12.63 -7.36 5.41
N TRP A 56 11.47 -8.00 5.39
CA TRP A 56 10.20 -7.40 5.78
C TRP A 56 9.42 -8.29 6.75
N LEU A 57 8.46 -7.70 7.45
CA LEU A 57 7.38 -8.41 8.11
C LEU A 57 6.07 -7.87 7.57
N MET A 58 5.19 -8.78 7.11
CA MET A 58 3.91 -8.46 6.49
C MET A 58 2.80 -9.17 7.26
N LYS A 59 1.82 -8.39 7.75
CA LYS A 59 0.72 -8.89 8.60
C LYS A 59 -0.51 -9.19 7.75
N SER A 60 -1.08 -10.37 7.94
CA SER A 60 -2.39 -10.76 7.40
C SER A 60 -3.29 -11.33 8.50
N GLU A 61 -4.55 -11.57 8.20
CA GLU A 61 -5.55 -12.07 9.13
C GLU A 61 -5.97 -13.49 8.72
N PRO A 62 -5.61 -14.55 9.47
CA PRO A 62 -5.88 -15.94 9.07
C PRO A 62 -7.29 -16.41 9.43
N GLU A 63 -8.05 -15.65 10.22
CA GLU A 63 -9.40 -16.00 10.67
C GLU A 63 -10.45 -15.22 9.88
N THR A 64 -11.62 -15.84 9.68
CA THR A 64 -12.76 -15.22 8.98
C THR A 64 -13.18 -13.92 9.67
N ARG A 65 -13.21 -12.86 8.90
CA ARG A 65 -13.75 -11.55 9.27
C ARG A 65 -14.50 -10.95 8.10
N ILE A 66 -15.81 -10.88 8.23
CA ILE A 66 -16.65 -10.32 7.17
C ILE A 66 -16.64 -8.80 7.24
N GLU A 67 -16.29 -8.14 6.14
CA GLU A 67 -16.33 -6.70 5.96
C GLU A 67 -16.98 -6.36 4.61
N LYS A 68 -18.04 -5.55 4.62
CA LYS A 68 -18.87 -5.26 3.43
C LYS A 68 -19.29 -6.53 2.64
N GLY A 69 -19.54 -7.63 3.33
CA GLY A 69 -19.97 -8.90 2.71
C GLY A 69 -18.84 -9.75 2.12
N LEU A 70 -17.59 -9.32 2.23
CA LEU A 70 -16.40 -10.07 1.80
C LEU A 70 -15.68 -10.65 3.02
N ASP A 71 -15.21 -11.90 2.90
CA ASP A 71 -14.34 -12.49 3.92
C ASP A 71 -12.90 -11.98 3.72
N MET A 72 -12.38 -11.33 4.75
CA MET A 72 -11.03 -10.75 4.77
C MET A 72 -9.96 -11.75 5.19
N LYS A 73 -10.34 -13.02 5.36
CA LYS A 73 -9.43 -14.10 5.74
C LYS A 73 -8.35 -14.28 4.68
N PHE A 74 -7.09 -14.22 5.12
CA PHE A 74 -5.94 -14.56 4.30
C PHE A 74 -4.79 -15.07 5.18
N GLY A 75 -4.74 -16.38 5.40
CA GLY A 75 -3.66 -17.06 6.10
C GLY A 75 -2.58 -17.59 5.16
N ILE A 76 -1.53 -18.19 5.71
CA ILE A 76 -0.44 -18.76 4.90
C ILE A 76 -0.93 -19.96 4.07
N GLU A 77 -1.91 -20.71 4.56
CA GLU A 77 -2.57 -21.79 3.84
C GLU A 77 -3.36 -21.28 2.64
N ASP A 78 -4.01 -20.13 2.78
CA ASP A 78 -4.76 -19.51 1.69
C ASP A 78 -3.79 -19.05 0.58
N LEU A 79 -2.61 -18.52 0.94
CA LEU A 79 -1.56 -18.20 -0.04
C LEU A 79 -1.02 -19.46 -0.74
N MET A 80 -0.78 -20.54 0.01
CA MET A 80 -0.31 -21.82 -0.56
C MET A 80 -1.31 -22.43 -1.55
N ALA A 81 -2.60 -22.17 -1.37
CA ALA A 81 -3.67 -22.61 -2.26
C ALA A 81 -3.84 -21.78 -3.53
N GLN A 82 -3.20 -20.59 -3.60
CA GLN A 82 -3.28 -19.73 -4.78
C GLN A 82 -2.53 -20.32 -5.99
N PRO A 83 -2.91 -19.95 -7.21
CA PRO A 83 -2.16 -20.31 -8.41
C PRO A 83 -0.68 -19.90 -8.28
N SER A 84 0.23 -20.84 -8.57
CA SER A 84 1.67 -20.65 -8.40
C SER A 84 2.08 -20.20 -6.98
N GLN A 85 1.21 -20.43 -5.99
CA GLN A 85 1.39 -20.01 -4.60
C GLN A 85 1.73 -18.50 -4.48
N THR A 86 1.12 -17.69 -5.34
CA THR A 86 1.37 -16.27 -5.49
C THR A 86 0.08 -15.48 -5.34
N ALA A 87 0.13 -14.37 -4.63
CA ALA A 87 -0.99 -13.44 -4.47
C ALA A 87 -0.52 -12.00 -4.45
N CYS A 88 -1.41 -11.09 -4.88
CA CYS A 88 -1.21 -9.66 -4.63
C CYS A 88 -1.42 -9.36 -3.14
N TRP A 89 -0.58 -8.49 -2.59
CA TRP A 89 -0.70 -7.98 -1.23
C TRP A 89 -1.33 -6.59 -1.28
N ASP A 90 -2.63 -6.58 -1.39
CA ASP A 90 -3.46 -5.39 -1.52
C ASP A 90 -4.00 -4.88 -0.16
N GLY A 91 -4.90 -3.91 -0.19
CA GLY A 91 -5.64 -3.46 0.98
C GLY A 91 -4.84 -2.65 2.02
N VAL A 92 -3.59 -2.34 1.77
CA VAL A 92 -2.76 -1.55 2.70
C VAL A 92 -3.17 -0.08 2.67
N ARG A 93 -3.79 0.41 3.78
CA ARG A 93 -4.31 1.79 3.92
C ARG A 93 -3.59 2.60 5.00
N ASN A 94 -2.30 2.34 5.17
CA ASN A 94 -1.38 3.11 6.01
C ASN A 94 -0.26 3.67 5.13
N TYR A 95 -0.07 4.99 5.11
CA TYR A 95 0.92 5.64 4.25
C TYR A 95 2.35 5.18 4.50
N GLN A 96 2.72 4.89 5.74
CA GLN A 96 4.05 4.39 6.06
C GLN A 96 4.25 2.95 5.55
N ALA A 97 3.27 2.06 5.77
CA ALA A 97 3.29 0.70 5.25
C ALA A 97 3.36 0.69 3.71
N ARG A 98 2.55 1.53 3.04
CA ARG A 98 2.62 1.72 1.58
C ARG A 98 4.01 2.17 1.12
N ASN A 99 4.64 3.12 1.83
CA ASN A 99 5.96 3.61 1.45
C ASN A 99 7.02 2.52 1.59
N PHE A 100 6.89 1.62 2.58
CA PHE A 100 7.73 0.44 2.70
C PHE A 100 7.52 -0.53 1.52
N MET A 101 6.25 -0.78 1.12
CA MET A 101 5.98 -1.63 -0.05
C MET A 101 6.58 -1.05 -1.34
N ARG A 102 6.56 0.28 -1.50
CA ARG A 102 7.21 0.97 -2.63
C ARG A 102 8.73 0.84 -2.65
N ALA A 103 9.34 0.55 -1.52
CA ALA A 103 10.79 0.31 -1.39
C ALA A 103 11.19 -1.16 -1.59
N MET A 104 10.22 -2.09 -1.64
CA MET A 104 10.47 -3.51 -1.83
C MET A 104 11.02 -3.81 -3.21
N LYS A 105 11.94 -4.80 -3.28
CA LYS A 105 12.57 -5.27 -4.51
C LYS A 105 12.30 -6.76 -4.71
N ILE A 106 12.20 -7.18 -5.98
CA ILE A 106 12.10 -8.60 -6.36
C ILE A 106 13.24 -9.39 -5.71
N GLY A 107 12.91 -10.58 -5.19
CA GLY A 107 13.86 -11.46 -4.51
C GLY A 107 14.01 -11.20 -3.00
N GLN A 108 13.56 -10.06 -2.50
CA GLN A 108 13.56 -9.80 -1.06
C GLN A 108 12.55 -10.70 -0.35
N GLN A 109 12.88 -11.13 0.88
CA GLN A 109 12.03 -11.99 1.68
C GLN A 109 11.24 -11.21 2.72
N ALA A 110 10.08 -11.76 3.08
CA ALA A 110 9.26 -11.26 4.17
C ALA A 110 8.80 -12.40 5.07
N PHE A 111 8.73 -12.13 6.37
CA PHE A 111 7.96 -12.97 7.27
C PHE A 111 6.47 -12.76 7.04
N PHE A 112 5.76 -13.87 6.83
CA PHE A 112 4.31 -13.91 6.82
C PHE A 112 3.81 -14.02 8.25
N TYR A 113 3.19 -12.97 8.74
CA TYR A 113 2.75 -12.84 10.14
C TYR A 113 1.22 -12.90 10.23
N HIS A 114 0.70 -13.84 10.99
CA HIS A 114 -0.71 -13.91 11.35
C HIS A 114 -1.01 -12.90 12.46
N SER A 115 -1.95 -11.99 12.21
CA SER A 115 -2.41 -10.96 13.14
C SER A 115 -3.92 -11.06 13.33
N ASN A 116 -4.45 -10.38 14.34
CA ASN A 116 -5.89 -10.34 14.64
C ASN A 116 -6.54 -11.72 14.70
N CYS A 117 -5.90 -12.66 15.38
CA CYS A 117 -6.32 -14.05 15.55
C CYS A 117 -6.02 -14.51 16.98
N LYS A 118 -6.52 -15.71 17.34
CA LYS A 118 -6.36 -16.28 18.68
C LYS A 118 -4.88 -16.39 19.10
N GLU A 119 -4.01 -16.79 18.21
CA GLU A 119 -2.57 -16.91 18.45
C GLU A 119 -1.77 -16.20 17.37
N PRO A 120 -1.50 -14.87 17.51
CA PRO A 120 -0.70 -14.14 16.54
C PRO A 120 0.76 -14.61 16.52
N GLY A 121 1.39 -14.59 15.32
CA GLY A 121 2.79 -15.02 15.22
C GLY A 121 3.27 -15.17 13.78
N ILE A 122 4.52 -15.60 13.60
CA ILE A 122 5.14 -15.82 12.29
C ILE A 122 4.85 -17.25 11.85
N ALA A 123 4.16 -17.39 10.71
CA ALA A 123 3.77 -18.67 10.13
C ALA A 123 4.76 -19.19 9.07
N GLY A 124 5.37 -18.28 8.30
CA GLY A 124 6.24 -18.68 7.20
C GLY A 124 7.04 -17.55 6.60
N ILE A 125 7.64 -17.84 5.46
CA ILE A 125 8.43 -16.92 4.66
C ILE A 125 7.81 -16.85 3.27
N VAL A 126 7.72 -15.62 2.76
CA VAL A 126 7.33 -15.29 1.40
C VAL A 126 8.43 -14.49 0.73
N GLN A 127 8.41 -14.42 -0.60
CA GLN A 127 9.32 -13.64 -1.42
C GLN A 127 8.55 -12.63 -2.25
N ILE A 128 9.10 -11.44 -2.43
CA ILE A 128 8.56 -10.43 -3.34
C ILE A 128 8.86 -10.89 -4.76
N VAL A 129 7.83 -11.10 -5.57
CA VAL A 129 7.94 -11.53 -6.97
C VAL A 129 7.53 -10.46 -7.97
N LYS A 130 6.85 -9.41 -7.49
CA LYS A 130 6.53 -8.21 -8.26
C LYS A 130 6.66 -6.97 -7.39
N GLU A 131 7.40 -5.99 -7.89
CA GLU A 131 7.57 -4.70 -7.21
C GLU A 131 6.25 -3.91 -7.19
N SER A 132 6.23 -2.84 -6.42
CA SER A 132 5.06 -2.03 -6.15
C SER A 132 4.37 -1.51 -7.42
N TYR A 133 3.07 -1.72 -7.49
CA TYR A 133 2.17 -1.19 -8.51
C TYR A 133 0.86 -0.69 -7.88
N VAL A 134 -0.01 -0.08 -8.67
CA VAL A 134 -1.25 0.52 -8.19
C VAL A 134 -2.17 -0.56 -7.63
N ASP A 135 -2.62 -0.37 -6.40
CA ASP A 135 -3.64 -1.20 -5.76
C ASP A 135 -5.02 -0.82 -6.32
N HIS A 136 -5.58 -1.70 -7.16
CA HIS A 136 -6.86 -1.46 -7.83
C HIS A 136 -8.07 -1.44 -6.88
N THR A 137 -7.96 -2.08 -5.71
CA THR A 137 -9.06 -2.17 -4.74
C THR A 137 -9.47 -0.81 -4.17
N GLN A 138 -8.60 0.20 -4.29
CA GLN A 138 -8.88 1.56 -3.84
C GLN A 138 -10.00 2.25 -4.63
N PHE A 139 -10.32 1.77 -5.85
CA PHE A 139 -11.27 2.43 -6.75
C PHE A 139 -12.66 1.82 -6.72
N ASP A 140 -12.84 0.63 -6.16
CA ASP A 140 -14.13 -0.07 -6.11
C ASP A 140 -14.89 0.26 -4.81
N PRO A 141 -16.02 1.02 -4.88
CA PRO A 141 -16.82 1.36 -3.69
C PRO A 141 -17.38 0.15 -2.92
N LYS A 142 -17.49 -1.01 -3.58
CA LYS A 142 -17.94 -2.25 -2.94
C LYS A 142 -16.83 -2.95 -2.18
N ASN A 143 -15.57 -2.65 -2.49
CA ASN A 143 -14.43 -3.25 -1.80
C ASN A 143 -14.26 -2.65 -0.40
N PRO A 144 -13.94 -3.45 0.64
CA PRO A 144 -13.61 -2.96 1.98
C PRO A 144 -12.47 -1.93 2.00
N HIS A 145 -11.54 -2.04 1.06
CA HIS A 145 -10.38 -1.17 0.95
C HIS A 145 -10.58 0.06 0.05
N TYR A 146 -11.83 0.38 -0.30
CA TYR A 146 -12.15 1.57 -1.09
C TYR A 146 -11.69 2.86 -0.40
N ASP A 147 -11.10 3.77 -1.19
CA ASP A 147 -10.75 5.11 -0.76
C ASP A 147 -11.33 6.16 -1.70
N ALA A 148 -12.41 6.82 -1.28
CA ALA A 148 -13.08 7.87 -2.05
C ALA A 148 -12.18 9.06 -2.42
N SER A 149 -11.04 9.21 -1.74
CA SER A 149 -10.06 10.27 -2.00
C SER A 149 -8.99 9.89 -3.03
N SER A 150 -9.03 8.64 -3.55
CA SER A 150 -8.18 8.13 -4.63
C SER A 150 -8.90 8.19 -5.97
N SER A 151 -8.17 8.50 -7.05
CA SER A 151 -8.66 8.45 -8.42
C SER A 151 -7.66 7.74 -9.32
N GLN A 152 -8.10 7.35 -10.53
CA GLN A 152 -7.21 6.72 -11.53
C GLN A 152 -6.04 7.64 -11.90
N ASP A 153 -6.28 8.95 -11.97
CA ASP A 153 -5.25 9.95 -12.30
C ASP A 153 -4.33 10.26 -11.10
N ASN A 154 -4.77 9.95 -9.87
CA ASN A 154 -3.99 10.20 -8.66
C ASN A 154 -4.15 9.03 -7.66
N PRO A 155 -3.58 7.85 -7.96
CA PRO A 155 -3.67 6.69 -7.10
C PRO A 155 -2.81 6.87 -5.83
N LYS A 156 -3.40 6.66 -4.68
CA LYS A 156 -2.71 6.80 -3.40
C LYS A 156 -2.06 5.52 -2.92
N TRP A 157 -2.65 4.37 -3.23
CA TRP A 157 -2.31 3.09 -2.64
C TRP A 157 -1.62 2.16 -3.62
N SER A 158 -0.75 1.35 -3.10
CA SER A 158 0.08 0.43 -3.87
C SER A 158 0.06 -0.94 -3.25
N MET A 159 0.28 -1.97 -4.07
CA MET A 159 0.41 -3.36 -3.67
C MET A 159 1.67 -3.96 -4.31
N VAL A 160 2.08 -5.12 -3.83
CA VAL A 160 3.17 -5.96 -4.36
C VAL A 160 2.65 -7.38 -4.55
N ASP A 161 3.31 -8.22 -5.34
CA ASP A 161 3.01 -9.64 -5.34
C ASP A 161 4.02 -10.39 -4.49
N VAL A 162 3.49 -11.31 -3.70
CA VAL A 162 4.28 -12.20 -2.85
C VAL A 162 4.04 -13.65 -3.24
N GLN A 163 5.11 -14.45 -3.20
CA GLN A 163 5.06 -15.88 -3.42
C GLN A 163 5.46 -16.63 -2.15
N PHE A 164 4.77 -17.70 -1.86
CA PHE A 164 5.12 -18.61 -0.78
C PHE A 164 6.51 -19.24 -1.02
N VAL A 165 7.35 -19.22 0.01
CA VAL A 165 8.66 -19.89 -0.01
C VAL A 165 8.61 -21.15 0.85
N ARG A 166 8.21 -21.00 2.12
CA ARG A 166 8.09 -22.13 3.05
C ARG A 166 7.35 -21.75 4.33
N LYS A 167 6.74 -22.69 5.00
CA LYS A 167 6.39 -22.55 6.41
C LYS A 167 7.65 -22.55 7.28
N LEU A 168 7.57 -21.98 8.44
CA LEU A 168 8.61 -22.18 9.45
C LEU A 168 8.57 -23.64 9.95
N LYS A 169 9.70 -24.17 10.41
CA LYS A 169 9.75 -25.50 11.04
C LYS A 169 8.82 -25.60 12.24
N ARG A 170 8.60 -24.49 12.93
CA ARG A 170 7.58 -24.31 13.96
C ARG A 170 7.01 -22.89 13.88
N TYR A 171 5.78 -22.73 14.29
CA TYR A 171 5.16 -21.41 14.47
C TYR A 171 5.89 -20.63 15.55
N ILE A 172 6.09 -19.33 15.36
CA ILE A 172 6.71 -18.45 16.35
C ILE A 172 5.66 -17.47 16.86
N PRO A 173 5.06 -17.73 18.04
CA PRO A 173 3.99 -16.90 18.57
C PRO A 173 4.49 -15.52 19.02
N LEU A 174 3.59 -14.54 19.01
CA LEU A 174 3.86 -13.17 19.45
C LEU A 174 4.46 -13.11 20.86
N ALA A 175 4.01 -13.98 21.76
CA ALA A 175 4.52 -14.05 23.13
C ALA A 175 6.04 -14.37 23.18
N GLU A 176 6.49 -15.28 22.31
CA GLU A 176 7.91 -15.59 22.17
C GLU A 176 8.70 -14.45 21.54
N LEU A 177 8.16 -13.86 20.47
CA LEU A 177 8.78 -12.68 19.84
C LEU A 177 8.94 -11.52 20.82
N LYS A 178 7.97 -11.34 21.73
CA LYS A 178 8.06 -10.31 22.79
C LYS A 178 9.18 -10.58 23.76
N LYS A 179 9.36 -11.84 24.19
CA LYS A 179 10.49 -12.23 25.06
C LYS A 179 11.83 -11.96 24.38
N LEU A 180 11.98 -12.37 23.12
CA LEU A 180 13.19 -12.12 22.33
C LEU A 180 13.45 -10.62 22.15
N HIS A 181 12.42 -9.82 21.85
CA HIS A 181 12.54 -8.37 21.74
C HIS A 181 13.04 -7.72 23.05
N LEU A 182 12.51 -8.13 24.20
CA LEU A 182 12.92 -7.60 25.50
C LEU A 182 14.39 -7.95 25.80
N ASN A 183 14.82 -9.17 25.50
CA ASN A 183 16.22 -9.59 25.62
C ASN A 183 17.12 -8.76 24.68
N ASP A 184 16.70 -8.58 23.43
CA ASP A 184 17.47 -7.84 22.44
C ASP A 184 17.54 -6.34 22.75
N LYS A 185 16.58 -5.78 23.48
CA LYS A 185 16.67 -4.40 23.98
C LYS A 185 17.85 -4.18 24.92
N SER A 186 18.14 -5.15 25.77
CA SER A 186 19.25 -5.07 26.72
C SER A 186 20.59 -5.45 26.11
N SER A 187 20.63 -6.41 25.17
CA SER A 187 21.84 -6.95 24.55
C SER A 187 22.23 -6.28 23.23
N GLY A 188 21.41 -5.38 22.69
CA GLY A 188 21.64 -4.77 21.37
C GLY A 188 21.29 -5.65 20.18
N GLY A 189 20.56 -6.75 20.40
CA GLY A 189 20.21 -7.73 19.38
C GLY A 189 19.31 -7.19 18.24
N PRO A 190 19.05 -8.03 17.22
CA PRO A 190 18.40 -7.60 15.98
C PRO A 190 16.92 -7.21 16.16
N LEU A 191 16.21 -7.75 17.16
CA LEU A 191 14.80 -7.43 17.41
C LEU A 191 14.59 -6.16 18.25
N ARG A 192 15.66 -5.51 18.74
CA ARG A 192 15.56 -4.36 19.68
C ARG A 192 14.66 -3.22 19.18
N ASN A 193 14.60 -3.00 17.87
CA ASN A 193 13.87 -1.89 17.23
C ASN A 193 12.68 -2.35 16.37
N ILE A 194 12.24 -3.61 16.51
CA ILE A 194 11.13 -4.11 15.70
C ILE A 194 9.85 -3.30 15.97
N ALA A 195 9.25 -2.76 14.92
CA ALA A 195 8.06 -1.93 15.02
C ALA A 195 6.79 -2.73 15.41
N LEU A 196 6.84 -4.05 15.40
CA LEU A 196 5.75 -4.95 15.78
C LEU A 196 5.15 -4.61 17.16
N PHE A 197 5.98 -4.19 18.11
CA PHE A 197 5.59 -3.90 19.49
C PHE A 197 5.31 -2.43 19.77
N THR A 198 5.76 -1.53 18.90
CA THR A 198 5.63 -0.08 19.11
C THR A 198 4.61 0.56 18.20
N ARG A 199 4.24 -0.10 17.08
CA ARG A 199 3.32 0.40 16.06
C ARG A 199 2.32 -0.67 15.65
N ALA A 200 1.33 -0.91 16.50
CA ALA A 200 0.35 -2.00 16.31
C ALA A 200 -0.38 -1.94 14.95
N ARG A 201 -0.69 -0.73 14.43
CA ARG A 201 -1.40 -0.52 13.17
C ARG A 201 -0.51 -0.54 11.91
N LEU A 202 0.80 -0.79 12.06
CA LEU A 202 1.71 -0.89 10.92
C LEU A 202 1.70 -2.33 10.41
N SER A 203 1.03 -2.57 9.27
CA SER A 203 0.87 -3.92 8.70
C SER A 203 2.08 -4.40 7.91
N VAL A 204 2.88 -3.48 7.38
CA VAL A 204 4.13 -3.79 6.67
C VAL A 204 5.26 -2.99 7.30
N GLN A 205 6.36 -3.65 7.64
CA GLN A 205 7.49 -3.01 8.30
C GLN A 205 8.81 -3.63 7.85
N PRO A 206 9.89 -2.85 7.77
CA PRO A 206 11.23 -3.38 7.52
C PRO A 206 11.76 -4.09 8.77
N LEU A 207 12.64 -5.04 8.52
CA LEU A 207 13.40 -5.72 9.55
C LEU A 207 14.89 -5.46 9.34
N THR A 208 15.64 -5.35 10.43
CA THR A 208 17.10 -5.23 10.39
C THR A 208 17.73 -6.54 9.90
N GLN A 209 18.87 -6.42 9.20
CA GLN A 209 19.66 -7.59 8.78
C GLN A 209 19.98 -8.51 9.97
N GLY A 210 19.86 -9.82 9.78
CA GLY A 210 20.17 -10.81 10.80
C GLY A 210 18.97 -11.59 11.34
N LEU A 211 17.72 -11.20 11.02
CA LEU A 211 16.53 -11.91 11.50
C LEU A 211 16.16 -13.17 10.73
N ILE A 212 16.51 -13.27 9.44
CA ILE A 212 16.21 -14.46 8.62
C ILE A 212 17.02 -15.69 9.04
N PRO A 213 18.29 -15.62 9.50
CA PRO A 213 19.01 -16.81 9.98
C PRO A 213 18.38 -17.47 11.20
N PHE A 214 17.61 -16.75 12.03
CA PHE A 214 16.91 -17.33 13.18
C PHE A 214 15.81 -18.33 12.82
N SER A 215 15.32 -18.30 11.60
CA SER A 215 14.28 -19.22 11.12
C SER A 215 14.82 -20.49 10.46
N VAL A 216 16.16 -20.65 10.36
CA VAL A 216 16.82 -21.74 9.59
C VAL A 216 17.38 -22.84 10.51
N LYS A 217 17.42 -22.64 11.82
CA LYS A 217 17.87 -23.68 12.78
C LYS A 217 16.72 -24.49 13.33
#